data_00875627d96b4325ffbe6b7eea0839f8
#
_entry.id   00875627d96b4325ffbe6b7eea0839f8
#
_cell.length_a   1.000
_cell.length_b   1.000
_cell.length_c   1.000
_cell.angle_alpha   90.00
_cell.angle_beta   90.00
_cell.angle_gamma   90.00
#
_symmetry.space_group_name_H-M   'P 1'
#
loop_
_entity.id
_entity.type
_entity.pdbx_description
1 polymer ?
#
loop_
_entity_poly.entity_id
_entity_poly.type
_entity_poly.pdbx_seq_one_letter_code
_entity_poly.pdbx_strand_id
1 'polypeptide(L)'
;MRLTRLIYVSTLCESCDSEALNDILQISHDRNKQSHLTGLLSHNDKYFLQCIEGSRSAVNHTYNHILNDKRHKKVMILYFKEIDCRQFGDWSMGDIPQSNLTELVNLQFSTSNQFNPYEMSGESAYQMLLELKQNLPSE
;
A
#
# COMPACT_ATOMS: atom_id res chain seq x y z
N MET A 1 11.47 18.86 7.14
CA MET A 1 11.82 17.47 6.89
C MET A 1 11.35 17.08 5.49
N ARG A 2 12.14 16.29 4.79
CA ARG A 2 11.83 15.90 3.41
C ARG A 2 10.56 15.06 3.32
N LEU A 3 9.79 15.31 2.27
CA LEU A 3 8.63 14.49 1.90
C LEU A 3 9.14 13.24 1.19
N THR A 4 8.64 12.09 1.57
CA THR A 4 9.08 10.81 1.01
C THR A 4 7.89 9.95 0.59
N ARG A 5 8.15 9.03 -0.34
CA ARG A 5 7.21 7.98 -0.75
C ARG A 5 7.87 6.63 -0.58
N LEU A 6 7.18 5.72 0.08
CA LEU A 6 7.63 4.35 0.25
C LEU A 6 6.54 3.40 -0.23
N ILE A 7 6.93 2.39 -1.00
CA ILE A 7 6.03 1.30 -1.40
C ILE A 7 6.64 0.00 -0.91
N TYR A 8 5.84 -0.78 -0.21
CA TYR A 8 6.25 -2.09 0.27
C TYR A 8 5.20 -3.14 -0.07
N VAL A 9 5.65 -4.40 -0.07
CA VAL A 9 4.79 -5.57 -0.18
C VAL A 9 4.89 -6.38 1.09
N SER A 10 3.81 -7.08 1.42
CA SER A 10 3.82 -8.03 2.51
C SER A 10 2.86 -9.18 2.22
N THR A 11 3.02 -10.26 2.97
CA THR A 11 2.12 -11.42 2.93
C THR A 11 1.38 -11.48 4.26
N LEU A 12 0.07 -11.63 4.22
CA LEU A 12 -0.74 -11.80 5.43
C LEU A 12 -0.44 -13.17 6.04
N CYS A 13 -0.46 -13.24 7.37
CA CYS A 13 -0.38 -14.53 8.05
C CYS A 13 -1.59 -15.40 7.69
N GLU A 14 -1.40 -16.72 7.68
CA GLU A 14 -2.44 -17.66 7.26
C GLU A 14 -3.66 -17.67 8.19
N SER A 15 -3.45 -17.30 9.45
CA SER A 15 -4.53 -17.23 10.44
C SER A 15 -5.33 -15.93 10.39
N CYS A 16 -4.96 -14.98 9.52
CA CYS A 16 -5.68 -13.72 9.39
C CYS A 16 -6.98 -13.94 8.62
N ASP A 17 -8.09 -13.63 9.27
CA ASP A 17 -9.42 -13.67 8.68
C ASP A 17 -9.86 -12.26 8.22
N SER A 18 -11.09 -12.14 7.76
CA SER A 18 -11.63 -10.85 7.32
C SER A 18 -11.75 -9.84 8.46
N GLU A 19 -11.98 -10.28 9.67
CA GLU A 19 -12.02 -9.40 10.84
C GLU A 19 -10.63 -8.83 11.15
N ALA A 20 -9.59 -9.68 11.11
CA ALA A 20 -8.22 -9.23 11.29
C ALA A 20 -7.82 -8.25 10.19
N LEU A 21 -8.21 -8.51 8.96
CA LEU A 21 -7.95 -7.61 7.84
C LEU A 21 -8.60 -6.24 8.05
N ASN A 22 -9.87 -6.21 8.43
CA ASN A 22 -10.59 -4.96 8.69
C ASN A 22 -9.94 -4.17 9.83
N ASP A 23 -9.45 -4.85 10.85
CA ASP A 23 -8.74 -4.22 11.97
C ASP A 23 -7.44 -3.57 11.50
N ILE A 24 -6.66 -4.27 10.67
CA ILE A 24 -5.43 -3.72 10.07
C ILE A 24 -5.75 -2.45 9.28
N LEU A 25 -6.78 -2.49 8.44
CA LEU A 25 -7.16 -1.35 7.60
C LEU A 25 -7.59 -0.15 8.45
N GLN A 26 -8.38 -0.37 9.48
CA GLN A 26 -8.87 0.71 10.35
C GLN A 26 -7.72 1.35 11.14
N ILE A 27 -6.84 0.55 11.70
CA ILE A 27 -5.67 1.05 12.45
C ILE A 27 -4.76 1.86 11.52
N SER A 28 -4.53 1.36 10.31
CA SER A 28 -3.70 2.07 9.32
C SER A 28 -4.30 3.42 8.96
N HIS A 29 -5.61 3.47 8.72
CA HIS A 29 -6.30 4.72 8.39
C HIS A 29 -6.16 5.74 9.52
N ASP A 30 -6.44 5.34 10.75
CA ASP A 30 -6.41 6.24 11.92
C ASP A 30 -5.00 6.73 12.20
N ARG A 31 -4.01 5.84 12.16
CA ARG A 31 -2.61 6.19 12.38
C ARG A 31 -2.09 7.14 11.32
N ASN A 32 -2.40 6.87 10.06
CA ASN A 32 -1.97 7.72 8.95
C ASN A 32 -2.54 9.13 9.09
N LYS A 33 -3.81 9.23 9.44
CA LYS A 33 -4.46 10.54 9.63
C LYS A 33 -3.77 11.35 10.73
N GLN A 34 -3.44 10.72 11.84
CA GLN A 34 -2.77 11.38 12.96
C GLN A 34 -1.35 11.83 12.61
N SER A 35 -0.65 11.09 11.76
CA SER A 35 0.75 11.33 11.40
C SER A 35 0.91 12.14 10.12
N HIS A 36 -0.17 12.64 9.54
CA HIS A 36 -0.18 13.34 8.25
C HIS A 36 0.42 12.48 7.13
N LEU A 37 0.21 11.18 7.20
CA LEU A 37 0.53 10.26 6.12
C LEU A 37 -0.66 10.12 5.20
N THR A 38 -0.37 9.99 3.91
CA THR A 38 -1.38 9.70 2.89
C THR A 38 -0.90 8.51 2.08
N GLY A 39 -1.82 7.82 1.42
CA GLY A 39 -1.41 6.68 0.64
C GLY A 39 -2.56 5.82 0.14
N LEU A 40 -2.17 4.71 -0.44
CA LEU A 40 -3.07 3.78 -1.07
C LEU A 40 -2.66 2.36 -0.76
N LEU A 41 -3.63 1.49 -0.56
CA LEU A 41 -3.41 0.06 -0.30
C LEU A 41 -4.23 -0.75 -1.29
N SER A 42 -3.57 -1.67 -2.00
CA SER A 42 -4.26 -2.70 -2.77
C SER A 42 -3.92 -4.06 -2.17
N HIS A 43 -4.92 -4.93 -2.07
CA HIS A 43 -4.76 -6.19 -1.36
C HIS A 43 -5.74 -7.25 -1.86
N ASN A 44 -5.36 -8.49 -1.60
CA ASN A 44 -6.27 -9.62 -1.66
C ASN A 44 -6.19 -10.39 -0.33
N ASP A 45 -6.64 -11.63 -0.29
CA ASP A 45 -6.61 -12.45 0.91
C ASP A 45 -5.21 -12.90 1.33
N LYS A 46 -4.20 -12.66 0.49
CA LYS A 46 -2.84 -13.15 0.71
C LYS A 46 -1.80 -12.03 0.74
N TYR A 47 -1.90 -11.05 -0.15
CA TYR A 47 -0.87 -10.03 -0.35
C TYR A 47 -1.36 -8.62 -0.09
N PHE A 48 -0.45 -7.77 0.42
CA PHE A 48 -0.61 -6.33 0.53
C PHE A 48 0.42 -5.62 -0.32
N LEU A 49 -0.02 -4.60 -1.03
CA LEU A 49 0.83 -3.62 -1.71
C LEU A 49 0.39 -2.25 -1.23
N GLN A 50 1.26 -1.55 -0.51
CA GLN A 50 0.91 -0.27 0.10
C GLN A 50 1.92 0.81 -0.25
N CYS A 51 1.40 1.98 -0.61
CA CYS A 51 2.18 3.22 -0.74
C CYS A 51 1.84 4.14 0.42
N ILE A 52 2.86 4.71 1.04
CA ILE A 52 2.71 5.76 2.05
C ILE A 52 3.57 6.96 1.69
N GLU A 53 3.00 8.14 1.87
CA GLU A 53 3.66 9.43 1.61
C GLU A 53 3.57 10.32 2.83
N GLY A 54 4.67 10.95 3.19
CA GLY A 54 4.73 11.85 4.31
C GLY A 54 6.15 12.21 4.67
N SER A 55 6.35 12.78 5.85
CA SER A 55 7.69 13.10 6.31
C SER A 55 8.52 11.81 6.45
N ARG A 56 9.83 11.94 6.26
CA ARG A 56 10.74 10.80 6.37
C ARG A 56 10.58 10.06 7.70
N SER A 57 10.49 10.79 8.81
CA SER A 57 10.37 10.15 10.13
C SER A 57 9.01 9.46 10.31
N ALA A 58 7.92 10.06 9.84
CA ALA A 58 6.60 9.43 9.94
C ALA A 58 6.53 8.15 9.09
N VAL A 59 7.08 8.19 7.88
CA VAL A 59 7.13 7.02 7.00
C VAL A 59 7.97 5.91 7.64
N ASN A 60 9.16 6.23 8.16
CA ASN A 60 10.01 5.25 8.84
C ASN A 60 9.33 4.65 10.06
N HIS A 61 8.72 5.49 10.87
CA HIS A 61 8.03 5.03 12.09
C HIS A 61 6.92 4.04 11.75
N THR A 62 6.10 4.37 10.75
CA THR A 62 5.01 3.51 10.31
C THR A 62 5.53 2.20 9.73
N TYR A 63 6.58 2.26 8.90
CA TYR A 63 7.17 1.06 8.32
C TYR A 63 7.72 0.11 9.41
N ASN A 64 8.37 0.67 10.44
CA ASN A 64 8.86 -0.13 11.56
C ASN A 64 7.73 -0.81 12.33
N HIS A 65 6.58 -0.16 12.49
CA HIS A 65 5.40 -0.79 13.08
C HIS A 65 4.93 -1.98 12.25
N ILE A 66 4.92 -1.84 10.93
CA ILE A 66 4.52 -2.92 10.03
C ILE A 66 5.48 -4.11 10.15
N LEU A 67 6.78 -3.85 10.20
CA LEU A 67 7.79 -4.90 10.37
C LEU A 67 7.61 -5.68 11.67
N ASN A 68 7.11 -5.05 12.71
CA ASN A 68 6.92 -5.67 14.03
C ASN A 68 5.52 -6.26 14.22
N ASP A 69 4.63 -6.10 13.26
CA ASP A 69 3.28 -6.67 13.30
C ASP A 69 3.33 -8.10 12.77
N LYS A 70 3.03 -9.07 13.62
CA LYS A 70 3.11 -10.50 13.29
C LYS A 70 2.09 -10.92 12.23
N ARG A 71 1.09 -10.09 11.93
CA ARG A 71 0.11 -10.35 10.88
C ARG A 71 0.70 -10.18 9.48
N HIS A 72 1.83 -9.46 9.37
CA HIS A 72 2.58 -9.29 8.14
C HIS A 72 3.83 -10.15 8.13
N LYS A 73 4.08 -10.82 7.00
CA LYS A 73 5.30 -11.61 6.76
C LYS A 73 5.97 -11.14 5.49
N LYS A 74 7.26 -11.44 5.37
CA LYS A 74 8.05 -11.21 4.15
C LYS A 74 7.92 -9.79 3.64
N VAL A 75 7.91 -8.82 4.56
CA VAL A 75 7.80 -7.41 4.22
C VAL A 75 9.04 -6.98 3.45
N MET A 76 8.83 -6.41 2.25
CA MET A 76 9.91 -5.96 1.38
C MET A 76 9.61 -4.58 0.83
N ILE A 77 10.62 -3.71 0.84
CA ILE A 77 10.51 -2.40 0.19
C ILE A 77 10.72 -2.61 -1.31
N LEU A 78 9.79 -2.12 -2.12
CA LEU A 78 9.91 -2.09 -3.57
C LEU A 78 10.38 -0.74 -4.09
N TYR A 79 10.09 0.34 -3.36
CA TYR A 79 10.27 1.70 -3.86
C TYR A 79 10.44 2.65 -2.69
N PHE A 80 11.46 3.50 -2.75
CA PHE A 80 11.62 4.59 -1.80
C PHE A 80 12.20 5.78 -2.54
N LYS A 81 11.57 6.97 -2.35
CA LYS A 81 12.02 8.17 -3.05
C LYS A 81 11.67 9.41 -2.24
N GLU A 82 12.57 10.39 -2.25
CA GLU A 82 12.23 11.75 -1.85
C GLU A 82 11.39 12.38 -2.96
N ILE A 83 10.30 13.02 -2.60
CA ILE A 83 9.34 13.57 -3.56
C ILE A 83 9.09 15.04 -3.29
N ASP A 84 8.67 15.77 -4.32
CA ASP A 84 8.36 17.20 -4.21
C ASP A 84 6.90 17.44 -3.83
N CYS A 85 6.00 16.51 -4.18
CA CYS A 85 4.61 16.60 -3.84
C CYS A 85 3.98 15.20 -3.75
N ARG A 86 2.85 15.13 -3.04
CA ARG A 86 2.13 13.87 -2.89
C ARG A 86 1.34 13.55 -4.15
N GLN A 87 1.27 12.25 -4.49
CA GLN A 87 0.39 11.73 -5.54
C GLN A 87 -0.89 11.11 -4.97
N PHE A 88 -0.86 10.72 -3.71
CA PHE A 88 -1.99 10.07 -3.04
C PHE A 88 -2.53 10.93 -1.90
N GLY A 89 -2.45 12.25 -2.04
CA GLY A 89 -2.80 13.20 -0.98
C GLY A 89 -4.28 13.24 -0.63
N ASP A 90 -5.15 12.67 -1.47
CA ASP A 90 -6.60 12.68 -1.26
C ASP A 90 -7.06 11.64 -0.22
N TRP A 91 -6.17 10.73 0.23
CA TRP A 91 -6.55 9.65 1.13
C TRP A 91 -5.56 9.48 2.27
N SER A 92 -6.06 9.41 3.51
CA SER A 92 -5.25 8.96 4.64
C SER A 92 -4.84 7.51 4.45
N MET A 93 -5.75 6.69 3.90
CA MET A 93 -5.46 5.35 3.42
C MET A 93 -6.59 4.94 2.46
N GLY A 94 -6.35 5.09 1.17
CA GLY A 94 -7.28 4.58 0.16
C GLY A 94 -7.18 3.06 0.09
N ASP A 95 -8.31 2.38 0.06
CA ASP A 95 -8.38 0.93 0.06
C ASP A 95 -8.95 0.43 -1.25
N ILE A 96 -8.17 -0.36 -1.99
CA ILE A 96 -8.57 -0.94 -3.27
C ILE A 96 -8.39 -2.45 -3.19
N PRO A 97 -9.43 -3.19 -2.79
CA PRO A 97 -9.36 -4.64 -2.82
C PRO A 97 -9.23 -5.15 -4.25
N GLN A 98 -8.47 -6.21 -4.41
CA GLN A 98 -8.34 -6.87 -5.70
C GLN A 98 -9.65 -7.59 -6.04
N SER A 99 -10.02 -7.55 -7.33
CA SER A 99 -11.26 -8.14 -7.84
C SER A 99 -11.10 -8.44 -9.33
N ASN A 100 -12.15 -8.92 -9.97
CA ASN A 100 -12.17 -9.08 -11.43
C ASN A 100 -11.96 -7.73 -12.15
N LEU A 101 -12.34 -6.62 -11.51
CA LEU A 101 -12.20 -5.30 -12.10
C LEU A 101 -10.74 -4.82 -12.15
N THR A 102 -9.85 -5.40 -11.35
CA THR A 102 -8.44 -5.01 -11.33
C THR A 102 -7.54 -5.93 -12.17
N GLU A 103 -8.08 -7.00 -12.75
CA GLU A 103 -7.28 -7.98 -13.50
C GLU A 103 -6.55 -7.37 -14.69
N LEU A 104 -7.22 -6.50 -15.45
CA LEU A 104 -6.59 -5.85 -16.61
C LEU A 104 -5.48 -4.90 -16.18
N VAL A 105 -5.65 -4.22 -15.06
CA VAL A 105 -4.61 -3.35 -14.52
C VAL A 105 -3.41 -4.18 -14.08
N ASN A 106 -3.63 -5.31 -13.43
CA ASN A 106 -2.56 -6.22 -13.06
C ASN A 106 -1.78 -6.68 -14.30
N LEU A 107 -2.48 -7.08 -15.36
CA LEU A 107 -1.84 -7.52 -16.60
C LEU A 107 -1.01 -6.41 -17.24
N GLN A 108 -1.46 -5.16 -17.15
CA GLN A 108 -0.76 -4.01 -17.72
C GLN A 108 0.62 -3.80 -17.06
N PHE A 109 0.71 -4.04 -15.75
CA PHE A 109 1.90 -3.70 -14.97
C PHE A 109 2.66 -4.90 -14.41
N SER A 110 2.24 -6.11 -14.77
CA SER A 110 2.85 -7.35 -14.29
C SER A 110 2.86 -8.41 -15.39
N THR A 111 3.32 -9.61 -15.09
CA THR A 111 3.44 -10.69 -16.04
C THR A 111 2.14 -11.50 -16.22
N SER A 112 1.16 -11.29 -15.37
CA SER A 112 -0.13 -11.98 -15.43
C SER A 112 -1.24 -11.07 -14.90
N ASN A 113 -2.50 -11.55 -15.02
CA ASN A 113 -3.64 -10.84 -14.46
C ASN A 113 -3.85 -11.09 -12.96
N GLN A 114 -3.05 -11.99 -12.37
CA GLN A 114 -3.13 -12.28 -10.94
C GLN A 114 -2.32 -11.27 -10.12
N PHE A 115 -2.85 -10.92 -8.95
CA PHE A 115 -2.17 -9.99 -8.06
C PHE A 115 -1.07 -10.71 -7.29
N ASN A 116 0.17 -10.48 -7.70
CA ASN A 116 1.36 -10.91 -6.97
C ASN A 116 2.38 -9.77 -6.96
N PRO A 117 2.31 -8.88 -5.95
CA PRO A 117 3.15 -7.69 -5.95
C PRO A 117 4.64 -8.00 -5.77
N TYR A 118 5.02 -9.19 -5.33
CA TYR A 118 6.44 -9.57 -5.23
C TYR A 118 7.11 -9.69 -6.60
N GLU A 119 6.32 -9.90 -7.66
CA GLU A 119 6.84 -10.03 -9.02
C GLU A 119 6.95 -8.70 -9.74
N MET A 120 6.57 -7.60 -9.09
CA MET A 120 6.58 -6.27 -9.69
C MET A 120 7.86 -5.52 -9.35
N SER A 121 8.31 -4.66 -10.27
CA SER A 121 9.31 -3.65 -9.94
C SER A 121 8.68 -2.54 -9.11
N GLY A 122 9.50 -1.76 -8.42
CA GLY A 122 9.00 -0.61 -7.68
C GLY A 122 8.30 0.41 -8.57
N GLU A 123 8.84 0.66 -9.75
CA GLU A 123 8.23 1.59 -10.72
C GLU A 123 6.89 1.06 -11.23
N SER A 124 6.80 -0.23 -11.57
CA SER A 124 5.54 -0.83 -12.00
C SER A 124 4.48 -0.78 -10.91
N ALA A 125 4.87 -1.04 -9.67
CA ALA A 125 3.97 -0.95 -8.52
C ALA A 125 3.44 0.47 -8.33
N TYR A 126 4.31 1.47 -8.45
CA TYR A 126 3.92 2.86 -8.37
C TYR A 126 2.93 3.24 -9.48
N GLN A 127 3.25 2.89 -10.73
CA GLN A 127 2.38 3.18 -11.86
C GLN A 127 1.03 2.47 -11.75
N MET A 128 1.01 1.24 -11.25
CA MET A 128 -0.24 0.51 -11.02
C MET A 128 -1.12 1.23 -10.00
N LEU A 129 -0.54 1.69 -8.89
CA LEU A 129 -1.30 2.41 -7.88
C LEU A 129 -1.82 3.75 -8.42
N LEU A 130 -1.05 4.43 -9.27
CA LEU A 130 -1.53 5.65 -9.95
C LEU A 130 -2.74 5.36 -10.83
N GLU A 131 -2.73 4.25 -11.54
CA GLU A 131 -3.87 3.85 -12.37
C GLU A 131 -5.10 3.51 -11.52
N LEU A 132 -4.90 2.73 -10.46
CA LEU A 132 -5.99 2.32 -9.58
C LEU A 132 -6.65 3.50 -8.88
N LYS A 133 -5.91 4.55 -8.52
CA LYS A 133 -6.48 5.70 -7.80
C LYS A 133 -7.51 6.47 -8.62
N GLN A 134 -7.46 6.38 -9.94
CA GLN A 134 -8.32 7.18 -10.82
C GLN A 134 -9.80 6.92 -10.60
N ASN A 135 -10.15 5.71 -10.15
CA ASN A 135 -11.52 5.30 -9.90
C ASN A 135 -11.93 5.35 -8.43
N LEU A 136 -11.04 5.81 -7.56
CA LEU A 136 -11.31 5.88 -6.13
C LEU A 136 -11.77 7.29 -5.77
N PRO A 137 -12.98 7.44 -5.19
CA PRO A 137 -13.44 8.77 -4.78
C PRO A 137 -12.58 9.32 -3.65
N SER A 138 -12.39 10.65 -3.63
CA SER A 138 -11.65 11.33 -2.57
C SER A 138 -12.30 11.10 -1.21
N GLU A 139 -11.47 11.03 -0.20
CA GLU A 139 -11.87 10.81 1.18
C GLU A 139 -12.62 12.03 1.74
#